data_3d3e2fd2b229fffaf8fe21e9b5878de7
#
_entry.id   3d3e2fd2b229fffaf8fe21e9b5878de7
#
_cell.length_a   1.000
_cell.length_b   1.000
_cell.length_c   1.000
_cell.angle_alpha   90.00
_cell.angle_beta   90.00
_cell.angle_gamma   90.00
#
_symmetry.space_group_name_H-M   'P 1'
#
loop_
_entity.id
_entity.type
_entity.pdbx_description
1 polymer ?
#
loop_
_entity_poly.entity_id
_entity_poly.type
_entity_poly.pdbx_seq_one_letter_code
_entity_poly.pdbx_strand_id
1 'polypeptide(L)' 'MEALAVADELNHLPDQVGTVVRLAFFDDLTHQQIAALTGLPLGTVKSHLRRGLERLRRQWRRKEDTR' A
#
# COMPACT_ATOMS: atom_id res chain seq x y z
N MET A 1 8.60 2.25 -15.34
CA MET A 1 9.62 2.43 -14.31
C MET A 1 9.04 2.77 -12.96
N GLU A 2 8.10 3.70 -12.90
CA GLU A 2 7.44 4.04 -11.64
C GLU A 2 6.69 2.86 -11.04
N ALA A 3 6.06 2.04 -11.87
CA ALA A 3 5.34 0.88 -11.41
C ALA A 3 6.27 -0.16 -10.77
N LEU A 4 7.48 -0.32 -11.30
CA LEU A 4 8.46 -1.24 -10.72
C LEU A 4 8.98 -0.73 -9.38
N ALA A 5 9.20 0.59 -9.26
CA ALA A 5 9.63 1.18 -8.00
C ALA A 5 8.58 1.01 -6.92
N VAL A 6 7.30 1.21 -7.26
CA VAL A 6 6.21 1.03 -6.31
C VAL A 6 6.09 -0.42 -5.89
N ALA A 7 6.20 -1.35 -6.83
CA ALA A 7 6.14 -2.78 -6.51
C ALA A 7 7.29 -3.19 -5.59
N ASP A 8 8.48 -2.65 -5.80
CA ASP A 8 9.63 -2.93 -4.95
C ASP A 8 9.41 -2.42 -3.53
N GLU A 9 8.88 -1.20 -3.40
CA GLU A 9 8.57 -0.64 -2.09
C GLU A 9 7.50 -1.46 -1.35
N LEU A 10 6.50 -1.96 -2.07
CA LEU A 10 5.47 -2.79 -1.47
C LEU A 10 6.03 -4.08 -0.88
N ASN A 11 7.08 -4.63 -1.48
CA ASN A 11 7.72 -5.83 -0.97
C ASN A 11 8.40 -5.62 0.38
N HIS A 12 8.66 -4.37 0.77
CA HIS A 12 9.26 -4.05 2.06
C HIS A 12 8.22 -3.75 3.14
N LEU A 13 6.94 -3.77 2.80
CA LEU A 13 5.88 -3.55 3.77
C LEU A 13 5.49 -4.87 4.45
N PRO A 14 4.96 -4.84 5.69
CA PRO A 14 4.40 -6.03 6.29
C PRO A 14 3.37 -6.68 5.37
N ASP A 15 3.30 -7.99 5.38
CA ASP A 15 2.50 -8.76 4.42
C ASP A 15 1.08 -8.24 4.26
N GLN A 16 0.37 -8.02 5.36
CA GLN A 16 -1.02 -7.56 5.28
C GLN A 16 -1.12 -6.15 4.72
N VAL A 17 -0.23 -5.26 5.14
CA VAL A 17 -0.22 -3.88 4.65
C VAL A 17 0.11 -3.85 3.17
N GLY A 18 1.13 -4.60 2.75
CA GLY A 18 1.50 -4.68 1.34
C GLY A 18 0.38 -5.23 0.47
N THR A 19 -0.29 -6.28 0.95
CA THR A 19 -1.40 -6.89 0.22
C THR A 19 -2.55 -5.90 0.04
N VAL A 20 -2.93 -5.20 1.10
CA VAL A 20 -4.03 -4.24 1.05
C VAL A 20 -3.71 -3.09 0.09
N VAL A 21 -2.49 -2.56 0.16
CA VAL A 21 -2.07 -1.48 -0.73
C VAL A 21 -2.10 -1.93 -2.19
N ARG A 22 -1.62 -3.14 -2.46
CA ARG A 22 -1.63 -3.70 -3.81
C ARG A 22 -3.04 -3.83 -4.36
N LEU A 23 -3.95 -4.37 -3.56
CA LEU A 23 -5.33 -4.55 -3.98
C LEU A 23 -6.00 -3.21 -4.29
N ALA A 24 -5.69 -2.19 -3.50
CA ALA A 24 -6.29 -0.87 -3.70
C ALA A 24 -5.75 -0.18 -4.95
N PHE A 25 -4.45 -0.27 -5.22
CA PHE A 25 -3.81 0.53 -6.26
C PHE A 25 -3.54 -0.21 -7.55
N PHE A 26 -3.27 -1.50 -7.49
CA PHE A 26 -3.02 -2.26 -8.70
C PHE A 26 -4.27 -2.96 -9.22
N ASP A 27 -5.12 -3.44 -8.32
CA ASP A 27 -6.34 -4.16 -8.69
C ASP A 27 -7.58 -3.28 -8.63
N ASP A 28 -7.41 -2.03 -8.22
CA ASP A 28 -8.48 -1.02 -8.22
C ASP A 28 -9.71 -1.41 -7.39
N LEU A 29 -9.50 -2.14 -6.31
CA LEU A 29 -10.59 -2.59 -5.46
C LEU A 29 -10.99 -1.51 -4.46
N THR A 30 -12.26 -1.47 -4.12
CA THR A 30 -12.75 -0.60 -3.04
C THR A 30 -12.34 -1.16 -1.69
N HIS A 31 -12.38 -0.32 -0.64
CA HIS A 31 -12.07 -0.78 0.72
C HIS A 31 -12.98 -1.94 1.15
N GLN A 32 -14.25 -1.87 0.78
CA GLN A 32 -15.20 -2.93 1.10
C GLN A 32 -14.86 -4.23 0.38
N GLN A 33 -14.46 -4.14 -0.88
CA GLN A 33 -14.04 -5.31 -1.64
C GLN A 33 -12.78 -5.92 -1.05
N ILE A 34 -11.83 -5.10 -0.64
CA ILE A 34 -10.61 -5.58 0.01
C ILE A 34 -10.94 -6.28 1.32
N ALA A 35 -11.82 -5.69 2.13
CA ALA A 35 -12.24 -6.30 3.39
C ALA A 35 -12.87 -7.67 3.14
N ALA A 36 -13.73 -7.78 2.14
CA ALA A 36 -14.38 -9.04 1.81
C ALA A 36 -13.37 -10.09 1.33
N LEU A 37 -12.41 -9.67 0.51
CA LEU A 37 -11.42 -10.59 -0.06
C LEU A 37 -10.40 -11.07 0.96
N THR A 38 -9.96 -10.17 1.84
CA THR A 38 -8.91 -10.48 2.82
C THR A 38 -9.44 -11.04 4.12
N GLY A 39 -10.73 -10.86 4.39
CA GLY A 39 -11.33 -11.21 5.68
C GLY A 39 -11.02 -10.22 6.80
N LEU A 40 -10.38 -9.11 6.49
CA LEU A 40 -10.06 -8.08 7.48
C LEU A 40 -11.24 -7.15 7.72
N PRO A 41 -11.38 -6.63 8.95
CA PRO A 41 -12.39 -5.59 9.21
C PRO A 41 -12.12 -4.35 8.36
N LEU A 42 -13.18 -3.65 7.97
CA LEU A 42 -13.05 -2.46 7.12
C LEU A 42 -12.14 -1.40 7.73
N GLY A 43 -12.25 -1.17 9.04
CA GLY A 43 -11.38 -0.22 9.73
C GLY A 43 -9.91 -0.61 9.66
N THR A 44 -9.62 -1.91 9.70
CA THR A 44 -8.26 -2.43 9.59
C THR A 44 -7.73 -2.21 8.18
N VAL A 45 -8.56 -2.42 7.16
CA VAL A 45 -8.17 -2.15 5.76
C VAL A 45 -7.78 -0.68 5.61
N LYS A 46 -8.58 0.23 6.13
CA LYS A 46 -8.30 1.67 6.07
C LYS A 46 -7.01 2.02 6.79
N SER A 47 -6.78 1.44 7.96
CA SER A 47 -5.55 1.67 8.72
C SER A 47 -4.32 1.18 7.98
N HIS A 48 -4.41 0.00 7.37
CA HIS A 48 -3.30 -0.55 6.59
C HIS A 48 -2.99 0.32 5.37
N LEU A 49 -4.03 0.81 4.69
CA LEU A 49 -3.84 1.70 3.55
C LEU A 49 -3.13 2.98 3.96
N ARG A 50 -3.56 3.59 5.07
CA ARG A 50 -2.93 4.81 5.56
C ARG A 50 -1.46 4.59 5.91
N ARG A 51 -1.16 3.53 6.63
CA ARG A 51 0.22 3.20 7.00
C ARG A 51 1.10 2.93 5.79
N GLY A 52 0.57 2.17 4.85
CA GLY A 52 1.30 1.85 3.64
C GLY A 52 1.60 3.08 2.81
N LEU A 53 0.62 3.96 2.64
CA LEU A 53 0.79 5.20 1.90
C LEU A 53 1.78 6.14 2.57
N GLU A 54 1.71 6.27 3.88
CA GLU A 54 2.65 7.12 4.62
C GLU A 54 4.08 6.62 4.44
N ARG A 55 4.26 5.31 4.50
CA ARG A 55 5.59 4.71 4.31
C ARG A 55 6.13 4.95 2.91
N LEU A 56 5.29 4.77 1.91
CA LEU A 56 5.67 5.02 0.53
C LEU A 56 6.02 6.49 0.30
N ARG A 57 5.23 7.40 0.88
CA ARG A 57 5.49 8.84 0.75
C ARG A 57 6.83 9.22 1.36
N ARG A 58 7.17 8.67 2.53
CA ARG A 58 8.45 8.97 3.16
C ARG A 58 9.61 8.55 2.29
N GLN A 59 9.51 7.38 1.68
CA GLN A 59 10.58 6.88 0.84
C GLN A 59 10.72 7.69 -0.45
N TRP A 60 9.61 8.10 -1.03
CA TRP A 60 9.64 8.95 -2.20
C TRP A 60 10.22 10.32 -1.89
N ARG A 61 9.85 10.91 -0.77
CA ARG A 61 10.44 12.19 -0.33
C ARG A 61 11.93 12.09 -0.16
N ARG A 62 12.39 10.99 0.45
CA ARG A 62 13.80 10.76 0.66
C ARG A 62 14.56 10.71 -0.65
N LYS A 63 13.99 10.05 -1.66
CA LYS A 63 14.58 9.99 -2.99
C LYS A 63 14.64 11.36 -3.65
N GLU A 64 13.64 12.18 -3.46
CA GLU A 64 13.60 13.53 -4.00
C GLU A 64 14.63 14.43 -3.31
N ASP A 65 14.80 14.27 -2.02
CA ASP A 65 15.71 15.09 -1.23
C ASP A 65 17.18 14.82 -1.50
N THR A 66 17.50 13.69 -2.09
CA THR A 66 18.89 13.31 -2.35
C THR A 66 19.43 13.83 -3.68
N ARG A 67 18.74 14.66 -4.36
CA ARG A 67 19.21 15.25 -5.61
C ARG A 67 20.36 16.22 -5.42
#